data_2f18713c93149ea2f1edb55cde7cc47a
#
_entry.id   2f18713c93149ea2f1edb55cde7cc47a
#
_cell.length_a   1.000
_cell.length_b   1.000
_cell.length_c   1.000
_cell.angle_alpha   90.00
_cell.angle_beta   90.00
_cell.angle_gamma   90.00
#
_symmetry.space_group_name_H-M   'P 1'
#
loop_
_entity.id
_entity.type
_entity.pdbx_description
1 polymer ?
#
loop_
_entity_poly.entity_id
_entity_poly.type
_entity_poly.pdbx_seq_one_letter_code
_entity_poly.pdbx_strand_id
1 'polypeptide(L)'
;MNRKFYLKTIIATLLFSLSTLTAPARGGDFTAGKNTFLLNGQPFVVKAAELHYPRIPRPYWDQRIKMCKALGMNTICLYVFWNIHEQQEGKFDFTGNNDVAAFCRLAQKNGMYVIVRPGPYVCAEWEMGGLPWWLLKKKDIRLREDDPYFLARVKAFEAEVGRQLAPLTIQNGGPIIMVQVENEYGSYGVNKQYVSQIRDIVKASGFDKVTLFQCDWASNFENNGLDDLLWTMNFGTGSNIDAQFKRLKQLRPETPLMCSEFWSGWFDKWGARHEMRPAKAMVEGIDEMLSKNISFSLYMTHGGTSFGHWAGANSPGFAPDVTSYDYDAPINEYGHATPKFWELRKTMQKYNGGKRLPDVPKPAAPIITIPKMTLTEFSPLDLGMSMPTTSHDIKSFEEMNLGWGAMFYATKLPQIEKSSRLSLNEAHD
;
A
#
# COMPACT_ATOMS: atom_id res chain seq x y z
N MET A 1 16.35 -90.39 -12.63
CA MET A 1 16.07 -89.29 -13.61
C MET A 1 15.22 -88.18 -12.92
N ASN A 2 15.89 -87.18 -12.42
CA ASN A 2 15.29 -86.10 -11.60
C ASN A 2 14.94 -84.91 -12.47
N ARG A 3 13.67 -84.48 -12.51
CA ARG A 3 13.21 -83.21 -13.05
C ARG A 3 12.94 -82.27 -11.88
N LYS A 4 13.79 -81.24 -11.74
CA LYS A 4 13.56 -80.09 -10.83
C LYS A 4 12.60 -79.07 -11.52
N PHE A 5 11.44 -78.83 -10.90
CA PHE A 5 10.55 -77.71 -11.24
C PHE A 5 11.10 -76.47 -10.55
N TYR A 6 11.39 -75.43 -11.32
CA TYR A 6 11.63 -74.09 -10.84
C TYR A 6 10.32 -73.30 -10.79
N LEU A 7 9.88 -73.00 -9.58
CA LEU A 7 8.73 -72.08 -9.35
C LEU A 7 9.26 -70.63 -9.42
N LYS A 8 8.88 -69.85 -10.43
CA LYS A 8 9.19 -68.44 -10.51
C LYS A 8 8.10 -67.67 -9.77
N THR A 9 8.47 -67.14 -8.59
CA THR A 9 7.63 -66.23 -7.83
C THR A 9 7.75 -64.84 -8.48
N ILE A 10 6.64 -64.33 -9.09
CA ILE A 10 6.54 -62.97 -9.58
C ILE A 10 6.06 -62.14 -8.39
N ILE A 11 6.96 -61.28 -7.84
CA ILE A 11 6.58 -60.23 -6.89
C ILE A 11 6.08 -59.03 -7.71
N ALA A 12 4.78 -58.82 -7.72
CA ALA A 12 4.17 -57.59 -8.27
C ALA A 12 4.28 -56.50 -7.20
N THR A 13 5.22 -55.60 -7.38
CA THR A 13 5.33 -54.37 -6.56
C THR A 13 4.28 -53.37 -6.98
N LEU A 14 3.14 -53.31 -6.28
CA LEU A 14 2.17 -52.23 -6.41
C LEU A 14 2.78 -50.92 -5.85
N LEU A 15 3.24 -50.05 -6.70
CA LEU A 15 3.50 -48.66 -6.38
C LEU A 15 2.16 -47.93 -6.17
N PHE A 16 1.72 -47.83 -4.92
CA PHE A 16 0.68 -46.88 -4.54
C PHE A 16 1.29 -45.46 -4.61
N SER A 17 1.06 -44.75 -5.70
CA SER A 17 1.26 -43.30 -5.74
C SER A 17 0.20 -42.67 -4.84
N LEU A 18 0.60 -42.33 -3.60
CA LEU A 18 -0.17 -41.41 -2.76
C LEU A 18 -0.15 -40.05 -3.40
N SER A 19 -1.06 -39.78 -4.32
CA SER A 19 -1.45 -38.41 -4.65
C SER A 19 -2.13 -37.85 -3.39
N THR A 20 -1.40 -37.07 -2.62
CA THR A 20 -1.97 -36.20 -1.59
C THR A 20 -2.89 -35.22 -2.32
N LEU A 21 -4.16 -35.59 -2.47
CA LEU A 21 -5.22 -34.66 -2.72
C LEU A 21 -5.22 -33.70 -1.51
N THR A 22 -4.50 -32.58 -1.63
CA THR A 22 -4.72 -31.43 -0.75
C THR A 22 -6.16 -31.01 -0.95
N ALA A 23 -7.01 -31.36 0.01
CA ALA A 23 -8.36 -30.80 0.05
C ALA A 23 -8.23 -29.26 -0.11
N PRO A 24 -9.05 -28.63 -0.96
CA PRO A 24 -9.02 -27.18 -1.06
C PRO A 24 -9.19 -26.63 0.34
N ALA A 25 -8.31 -25.69 0.72
CA ALA A 25 -8.39 -25.03 2.01
C ALA A 25 -9.84 -24.54 2.15
N ARG A 26 -10.54 -24.97 3.21
CA ARG A 26 -11.90 -24.45 3.47
C ARG A 26 -11.79 -22.95 3.56
N GLY A 27 -12.50 -22.22 2.71
CA GLY A 27 -12.60 -20.79 2.75
C GLY A 27 -13.02 -20.35 4.16
N GLY A 28 -12.38 -19.29 4.67
CA GLY A 28 -12.75 -18.64 5.90
C GLY A 28 -13.83 -17.58 5.68
N ASP A 29 -14.27 -16.97 6.76
CA ASP A 29 -15.21 -15.85 6.73
C ASP A 29 -14.70 -14.71 7.61
N PHE A 30 -14.85 -13.47 7.13
CA PHE A 30 -14.55 -12.26 7.89
C PHE A 30 -15.64 -11.22 7.62
N THR A 31 -16.32 -10.80 8.67
CA THR A 31 -17.48 -9.91 8.55
C THR A 31 -17.47 -8.81 9.61
N ALA A 32 -18.13 -7.71 9.30
CA ALA A 32 -18.48 -6.68 10.27
C ALA A 32 -19.71 -7.15 11.07
N GLY A 33 -19.47 -7.62 12.28
CA GLY A 33 -20.52 -7.99 13.23
C GLY A 33 -21.01 -6.81 14.08
N LYS A 34 -21.86 -7.09 15.04
CA LYS A 34 -22.37 -6.09 15.99
C LYS A 34 -21.23 -5.64 16.94
N ASN A 35 -20.79 -4.37 16.81
CA ASN A 35 -19.73 -3.73 17.58
C ASN A 35 -18.36 -4.43 17.55
N THR A 36 -18.16 -5.44 16.71
CA THR A 36 -16.87 -6.14 16.57
C THR A 36 -16.77 -6.79 15.21
N PHE A 37 -15.54 -7.00 14.73
CA PHE A 37 -15.33 -7.88 13.59
C PHE A 37 -15.46 -9.35 14.03
N LEU A 38 -15.89 -10.19 13.09
CA LEU A 38 -15.98 -11.63 13.28
C LEU A 38 -15.06 -12.33 12.27
N LEU A 39 -14.20 -13.20 12.76
CA LEU A 39 -13.38 -14.11 11.97
C LEU A 39 -13.88 -15.53 12.23
N ASN A 40 -14.45 -16.17 11.20
CA ASN A 40 -15.11 -17.49 11.33
C ASN A 40 -16.14 -17.52 12.46
N GLY A 41 -16.91 -16.44 12.58
CA GLY A 41 -17.95 -16.26 13.61
C GLY A 41 -17.42 -15.93 15.01
N GLN A 42 -16.11 -15.80 15.23
CA GLN A 42 -15.51 -15.44 16.51
C GLN A 42 -15.07 -13.97 16.53
N PRO A 43 -15.24 -13.26 17.67
CA PRO A 43 -14.77 -11.89 17.80
C PRO A 43 -13.29 -11.73 17.43
N PHE A 44 -12.98 -10.74 16.64
CA PHE A 44 -11.64 -10.48 16.14
C PHE A 44 -11.31 -8.99 16.14
N VAL A 45 -10.21 -8.62 16.78
CA VAL A 45 -9.68 -7.26 16.74
C VAL A 45 -8.54 -7.22 15.73
N VAL A 46 -8.71 -6.43 14.66
CA VAL A 46 -7.68 -6.21 13.65
C VAL A 46 -6.57 -5.34 14.24
N LYS A 47 -5.36 -5.87 14.28
CA LYS A 47 -4.12 -5.18 14.66
C LYS A 47 -3.23 -5.16 13.43
N ALA A 48 -3.47 -4.20 12.53
CA ALA A 48 -2.79 -4.16 11.25
C ALA A 48 -1.50 -3.32 11.28
N ALA A 49 -0.53 -3.78 10.52
CA ALA A 49 0.71 -3.09 10.23
C ALA A 49 0.70 -2.64 8.77
N GLU A 50 0.78 -1.33 8.52
CA GLU A 50 0.92 -0.82 7.16
C GLU A 50 2.34 -1.02 6.65
N LEU A 51 2.47 -1.71 5.52
CA LEU A 51 3.69 -2.00 4.79
C LEU A 51 3.46 -1.85 3.29
N HIS A 52 4.29 -1.08 2.62
CA HIS A 52 4.21 -0.89 1.17
C HIS A 52 5.27 -1.75 0.47
N TYR A 53 4.87 -2.87 -0.14
CA TYR A 53 5.79 -3.83 -0.77
C TYR A 53 6.75 -3.22 -1.79
N PRO A 54 6.39 -2.18 -2.59
CA PRO A 54 7.34 -1.58 -3.53
C PRO A 54 8.43 -0.75 -2.86
N ARG A 55 8.17 -0.27 -1.63
CA ARG A 55 9.13 0.47 -0.80
C ARG A 55 10.13 -0.44 -0.07
N ILE A 56 10.02 -1.76 -0.27
CA ILE A 56 10.85 -2.77 0.38
C ILE A 56 11.41 -3.70 -0.70
N PRO A 57 12.73 -3.81 -0.89
CA PRO A 57 13.28 -4.79 -1.82
C PRO A 57 12.81 -6.21 -1.47
N ARG A 58 12.36 -6.96 -2.48
CA ARG A 58 11.72 -8.28 -2.31
C ARG A 58 12.45 -9.24 -1.37
N PRO A 59 13.81 -9.34 -1.37
CA PRO A 59 14.53 -10.23 -0.44
C PRO A 59 14.28 -9.92 1.05
N TYR A 60 13.80 -8.72 1.38
CA TYR A 60 13.57 -8.28 2.76
C TYR A 60 12.12 -8.37 3.20
N TRP A 61 11.17 -8.72 2.33
CA TRP A 61 9.74 -8.80 2.65
C TRP A 61 9.46 -9.72 3.85
N ASP A 62 10.05 -10.93 3.85
CA ASP A 62 9.83 -11.90 4.93
C ASP A 62 10.29 -11.37 6.29
N GLN A 63 11.45 -10.72 6.33
CA GLN A 63 11.97 -10.12 7.57
C GLN A 63 11.04 -9.00 8.07
N ARG A 64 10.54 -8.10 7.20
CA ARG A 64 9.63 -7.01 7.57
C ARG A 64 8.30 -7.55 8.11
N ILE A 65 7.71 -8.55 7.45
CA ILE A 65 6.48 -9.22 7.92
C ILE A 65 6.71 -9.88 9.29
N LYS A 66 7.83 -10.58 9.48
CA LYS A 66 8.18 -11.18 10.78
C LYS A 66 8.40 -10.13 11.87
N MET A 67 8.96 -8.97 11.55
CA MET A 67 9.06 -7.84 12.49
C MET A 67 7.68 -7.36 12.95
N CYS A 68 6.72 -7.21 12.04
CA CYS A 68 5.34 -6.85 12.37
C CYS A 68 4.69 -7.92 13.26
N LYS A 69 4.88 -9.19 12.94
CA LYS A 69 4.39 -10.29 13.77
C LYS A 69 5.02 -10.29 15.17
N ALA A 70 6.32 -10.04 15.26
CA ALA A 70 7.02 -9.89 16.54
C ALA A 70 6.52 -8.70 17.34
N LEU A 71 6.04 -7.65 16.68
CA LEU A 71 5.41 -6.50 17.33
C LEU A 71 4.03 -6.83 17.92
N GLY A 72 3.42 -7.95 17.51
CA GLY A 72 2.09 -8.39 17.98
C GLY A 72 0.95 -8.06 17.02
N MET A 73 1.27 -7.67 15.80
CA MET A 73 0.28 -7.47 14.74
C MET A 73 -0.24 -8.82 14.23
N ASN A 74 -1.47 -8.86 13.76
CA ASN A 74 -2.11 -10.04 13.18
C ASN A 74 -2.48 -9.87 11.70
N THR A 75 -2.33 -8.67 11.18
CA THR A 75 -2.73 -8.29 9.82
C THR A 75 -1.65 -7.39 9.20
N ILE A 76 -1.41 -7.54 7.91
CA ILE A 76 -0.64 -6.60 7.09
C ILE A 76 -1.64 -5.75 6.29
N CYS A 77 -1.47 -4.44 6.28
CA CYS A 77 -2.20 -3.54 5.41
C CYS A 77 -1.25 -3.04 4.31
N LEU A 78 -1.74 -2.92 3.08
CA LEU A 78 -0.93 -2.50 1.94
C LEU A 78 -1.73 -1.74 0.89
N TYR A 79 -1.10 -0.77 0.23
CA TYR A 79 -1.60 -0.17 -1.00
C TYR A 79 -1.13 -0.94 -2.24
N VAL A 80 -1.94 -0.88 -3.30
CA VAL A 80 -1.55 -1.27 -4.66
C VAL A 80 -1.39 0.00 -5.48
N PHE A 81 -0.17 0.34 -5.85
CA PHE A 81 0.15 1.57 -6.56
C PHE A 81 -0.03 1.37 -8.07
N TRP A 82 -1.05 1.96 -8.65
CA TRP A 82 -1.39 1.75 -10.06
C TRP A 82 -0.21 2.06 -10.99
N ASN A 83 0.46 3.19 -10.78
CA ASN A 83 1.54 3.67 -11.68
C ASN A 83 2.77 2.79 -11.76
N ILE A 84 3.10 1.98 -10.73
CA ILE A 84 4.20 1.02 -10.84
C ILE A 84 3.81 -0.24 -11.60
N HIS A 85 2.52 -0.59 -11.57
CA HIS A 85 2.00 -1.76 -12.26
C HIS A 85 1.67 -1.50 -13.72
N GLU A 86 1.34 -0.26 -14.09
CA GLU A 86 0.98 0.14 -15.46
C GLU A 86 1.76 1.41 -15.84
N GLN A 87 3.09 1.29 -15.96
CA GLN A 87 3.97 2.39 -16.35
C GLN A 87 3.74 2.88 -17.78
N GLN A 88 3.17 2.05 -18.63
CA GLN A 88 2.68 2.37 -19.96
C GLN A 88 1.27 1.85 -20.10
N GLU A 89 0.39 2.66 -20.67
CA GLU A 89 -1.02 2.31 -20.85
C GLU A 89 -1.22 0.93 -21.48
N GLY A 90 -1.98 0.07 -20.80
CA GLY A 90 -2.28 -1.30 -21.23
C GLY A 90 -1.16 -2.32 -21.01
N LYS A 91 -0.04 -1.94 -20.40
CA LYS A 91 1.06 -2.85 -20.09
C LYS A 91 1.22 -3.03 -18.59
N PHE A 92 0.74 -4.15 -18.10
CA PHE A 92 0.73 -4.46 -16.67
C PHE A 92 1.94 -5.30 -16.25
N ASP A 93 2.56 -4.95 -15.13
CA ASP A 93 3.65 -5.70 -14.50
C ASP A 93 3.32 -6.02 -13.03
N PHE A 94 3.17 -7.31 -12.75
CA PHE A 94 2.99 -7.88 -11.41
C PHE A 94 4.12 -8.87 -11.10
N THR A 95 5.34 -8.59 -11.54
CA THR A 95 6.50 -9.46 -11.35
C THR A 95 7.56 -8.84 -10.44
N GLY A 96 8.54 -9.61 -10.01
CA GLY A 96 9.67 -9.10 -9.22
C GLY A 96 9.22 -8.39 -7.94
N ASN A 97 9.60 -7.14 -7.77
CA ASN A 97 9.19 -6.28 -6.65
C ASN A 97 7.71 -5.85 -6.73
N ASN A 98 7.08 -5.98 -7.92
CA ASN A 98 5.68 -5.67 -8.14
C ASN A 98 4.73 -6.86 -7.90
N ASP A 99 5.25 -8.03 -7.49
CA ASP A 99 4.46 -9.24 -7.24
C ASP A 99 3.70 -9.16 -5.90
N VAL A 100 2.63 -8.37 -5.91
CA VAL A 100 1.77 -8.16 -4.74
C VAL A 100 1.12 -9.45 -4.26
N ALA A 101 0.80 -10.38 -5.17
CA ALA A 101 0.23 -11.67 -4.81
C ALA A 101 1.23 -12.54 -4.03
N ALA A 102 2.52 -12.53 -4.41
CA ALA A 102 3.57 -13.21 -3.64
C ALA A 102 3.75 -12.56 -2.25
N PHE A 103 3.64 -11.22 -2.14
CA PHE A 103 3.69 -10.53 -0.86
C PHE A 103 2.53 -10.97 0.06
N CYS A 104 1.30 -11.03 -0.46
CA CYS A 104 0.13 -11.52 0.28
C CYS A 104 0.29 -12.98 0.73
N ARG A 105 0.78 -13.87 -0.16
CA ARG A 105 1.06 -15.27 0.21
C ARG A 105 2.14 -15.38 1.27
N LEU A 106 3.13 -14.52 1.23
CA LEU A 106 4.19 -14.47 2.24
C LEU A 106 3.65 -14.02 3.61
N ALA A 107 2.73 -13.05 3.64
CA ALA A 107 2.00 -12.67 4.85
C ALA A 107 1.22 -13.88 5.40
N GLN A 108 0.46 -14.59 4.55
CA GLN A 108 -0.26 -15.81 4.92
C GLN A 108 0.67 -16.90 5.50
N LYS A 109 1.80 -17.15 4.84
CA LYS A 109 2.81 -18.11 5.32
C LYS A 109 3.32 -17.78 6.72
N ASN A 110 3.40 -16.50 7.05
CA ASN A 110 3.74 -16.01 8.38
C ASN A 110 2.55 -15.98 9.35
N GLY A 111 1.36 -16.44 8.94
CA GLY A 111 0.15 -16.47 9.77
C GLY A 111 -0.44 -15.07 10.00
N MET A 112 -0.30 -14.19 9.02
CA MET A 112 -0.88 -12.84 9.01
C MET A 112 -2.02 -12.76 8.02
N TYR A 113 -3.09 -12.04 8.37
CA TYR A 113 -4.12 -11.62 7.43
C TYR A 113 -3.67 -10.43 6.62
N VAL A 114 -4.46 -10.04 5.61
CA VAL A 114 -4.13 -8.91 4.73
C VAL A 114 -5.33 -8.02 4.51
N ILE A 115 -5.11 -6.71 4.55
CA ILE A 115 -6.02 -5.66 4.07
C ILE A 115 -5.39 -5.07 2.82
N VAL A 116 -6.15 -5.02 1.72
CA VAL A 116 -5.71 -4.47 0.44
C VAL A 116 -6.39 -3.14 0.18
N ARG A 117 -5.63 -2.14 -0.24
CA ARG A 117 -6.09 -0.79 -0.56
C ARG A 117 -5.72 -0.48 -2.02
N PRO A 118 -6.56 -0.92 -3.00
CA PRO A 118 -6.18 -0.88 -4.42
C PRO A 118 -6.29 0.51 -5.05
N GLY A 119 -6.96 1.44 -4.42
CA GLY A 119 -7.11 2.79 -4.92
C GLY A 119 -8.46 3.04 -5.63
N PRO A 120 -8.44 3.69 -6.83
CA PRO A 120 -7.34 3.97 -7.78
C PRO A 120 -6.30 5.01 -7.31
N TYR A 121 -6.68 5.97 -6.47
CA TYR A 121 -5.80 6.91 -5.79
C TYR A 121 -5.45 6.37 -4.41
N VAL A 122 -4.18 6.41 -4.03
CA VAL A 122 -3.71 5.86 -2.76
C VAL A 122 -3.00 6.88 -1.87
N CYS A 123 -2.77 8.11 -2.35
CA CYS A 123 -2.03 9.15 -1.64
C CYS A 123 -0.59 8.72 -1.32
N ALA A 124 -0.32 8.41 -0.06
CA ALA A 124 0.89 7.76 0.45
C ALA A 124 2.20 8.51 0.18
N GLU A 125 2.14 9.82 -0.10
CA GLU A 125 3.31 10.62 -0.51
C GLU A 125 4.10 9.91 -1.62
N TRP A 126 3.34 9.27 -2.51
CA TRP A 126 3.83 8.57 -3.69
C TRP A 126 3.52 9.39 -4.93
N GLU A 127 4.34 9.26 -5.96
CA GLU A 127 4.19 9.97 -7.23
C GLU A 127 2.75 9.93 -7.74
N MET A 128 2.14 11.09 -8.02
CA MET A 128 0.73 11.29 -8.38
C MET A 128 -0.28 10.55 -7.50
N GLY A 129 0.04 10.26 -6.23
CA GLY A 129 -0.81 9.44 -5.36
C GLY A 129 -1.11 8.06 -5.92
N GLY A 130 -0.21 7.51 -6.72
CA GLY A 130 -0.32 6.20 -7.37
C GLY A 130 -0.97 6.22 -8.75
N LEU A 131 -1.51 7.34 -9.22
CA LEU A 131 -2.11 7.44 -10.55
C LEU A 131 -1.03 7.46 -11.65
N PRO A 132 -1.22 6.79 -12.80
CA PRO A 132 -0.25 6.81 -13.87
C PRO A 132 -0.14 8.16 -14.60
N TRP A 133 1.07 8.60 -14.85
CA TRP A 133 1.38 9.83 -15.56
C TRP A 133 0.72 9.93 -16.95
N TRP A 134 0.61 8.81 -17.66
CA TRP A 134 0.06 8.77 -19.02
C TRP A 134 -1.43 9.12 -19.10
N LEU A 135 -2.16 9.15 -17.98
CA LEU A 135 -3.52 9.68 -17.91
C LEU A 135 -3.56 11.15 -18.31
N LEU A 136 -2.51 11.92 -17.98
CA LEU A 136 -2.42 13.37 -18.28
C LEU A 136 -2.18 13.69 -19.76
N LYS A 137 -1.94 12.67 -20.62
CA LYS A 137 -1.97 12.87 -22.08
C LYS A 137 -3.31 13.36 -22.59
N LYS A 138 -4.39 12.99 -21.91
CA LYS A 138 -5.71 13.47 -22.16
C LYS A 138 -5.93 14.78 -21.40
N LYS A 139 -5.71 15.92 -22.06
CA LYS A 139 -5.70 17.27 -21.44
C LYS A 139 -6.99 17.65 -20.72
N ASP A 140 -8.14 17.09 -21.11
CA ASP A 140 -9.46 17.33 -20.51
C ASP A 140 -9.89 16.24 -19.52
N ILE A 141 -8.95 15.39 -19.07
CA ILE A 141 -9.23 14.34 -18.09
C ILE A 141 -9.62 14.94 -16.74
N ARG A 142 -10.62 14.35 -16.11
CA ARG A 142 -11.01 14.66 -14.73
C ARG A 142 -10.68 13.45 -13.86
N LEU A 143 -9.56 13.54 -13.14
CA LEU A 143 -9.11 12.50 -12.25
C LEU A 143 -10.01 12.43 -11.01
N ARG A 144 -10.22 11.21 -10.49
CA ARG A 144 -11.08 10.96 -9.32
C ARG A 144 -12.48 11.54 -9.44
N GLU A 145 -13.04 11.50 -10.66
CA GLU A 145 -14.40 11.89 -10.99
C GLU A 145 -15.04 10.89 -11.96
N ASP A 146 -16.31 11.09 -12.29
CA ASP A 146 -17.06 10.28 -13.25
C ASP A 146 -16.69 10.57 -14.72
N ASP A 147 -15.40 10.75 -14.98
CA ASP A 147 -14.85 10.85 -16.33
C ASP A 147 -14.86 9.47 -17.01
N PRO A 148 -15.48 9.32 -18.19
CA PRO A 148 -15.62 8.03 -18.83
C PRO A 148 -14.28 7.35 -19.19
N TYR A 149 -13.28 8.12 -19.60
CA TYR A 149 -11.96 7.58 -19.92
C TYR A 149 -11.25 7.15 -18.63
N PHE A 150 -11.23 7.99 -17.61
CA PHE A 150 -10.63 7.65 -16.31
C PHE A 150 -11.23 6.37 -15.75
N LEU A 151 -12.56 6.28 -15.69
CA LEU A 151 -13.26 5.09 -15.17
C LEU A 151 -13.00 3.84 -16.01
N ALA A 152 -12.89 3.96 -17.35
CA ALA A 152 -12.54 2.83 -18.19
C ALA A 152 -11.11 2.31 -17.90
N ARG A 153 -10.17 3.21 -17.62
CA ARG A 153 -8.79 2.83 -17.24
C ARG A 153 -8.73 2.24 -15.84
N VAL A 154 -9.44 2.83 -14.87
CA VAL A 154 -9.59 2.24 -13.53
C VAL A 154 -10.16 0.83 -13.61
N LYS A 155 -11.21 0.61 -14.40
CA LYS A 155 -11.80 -0.72 -14.59
C LYS A 155 -10.79 -1.72 -15.15
N ALA A 156 -9.96 -1.32 -16.10
CA ALA A 156 -8.93 -2.19 -16.67
C ALA A 156 -7.85 -2.55 -15.62
N PHE A 157 -7.40 -1.59 -14.84
CA PHE A 157 -6.43 -1.80 -13.76
C PHE A 157 -7.00 -2.70 -12.66
N GLU A 158 -8.19 -2.37 -12.15
CA GLU A 158 -8.83 -3.15 -11.08
C GLU A 158 -9.13 -4.61 -11.52
N ALA A 159 -9.43 -4.84 -12.79
CA ALA A 159 -9.59 -6.20 -13.32
C ALA A 159 -8.27 -6.99 -13.23
N GLU A 160 -7.12 -6.34 -13.49
CA GLU A 160 -5.80 -6.98 -13.33
C GLU A 160 -5.46 -7.20 -11.85
N VAL A 161 -5.75 -6.25 -10.97
CA VAL A 161 -5.61 -6.42 -9.52
C VAL A 161 -6.48 -7.59 -9.05
N GLY A 162 -7.73 -7.67 -9.49
CA GLY A 162 -8.63 -8.76 -9.18
C GLY A 162 -8.10 -10.11 -9.66
N ARG A 163 -7.55 -10.19 -10.86
CA ARG A 163 -6.92 -11.41 -11.38
C ARG A 163 -5.77 -11.89 -10.48
N GLN A 164 -4.99 -10.97 -9.88
CA GLN A 164 -3.89 -11.31 -8.97
C GLN A 164 -4.37 -11.69 -7.57
N LEU A 165 -5.36 -10.97 -7.03
CA LEU A 165 -5.67 -10.95 -5.60
C LEU A 165 -7.01 -11.59 -5.22
N ALA A 166 -8.02 -11.63 -6.10
CA ALA A 166 -9.29 -12.27 -5.79
C ALA A 166 -9.16 -13.76 -5.40
N PRO A 167 -8.24 -14.55 -6.00
CA PRO A 167 -7.98 -15.92 -5.53
C PRO A 167 -7.40 -16.00 -4.11
N LEU A 168 -6.92 -14.88 -3.55
CA LEU A 168 -6.32 -14.79 -2.22
C LEU A 168 -7.27 -14.19 -1.17
N THR A 169 -8.53 -13.98 -1.49
CA THR A 169 -9.53 -13.56 -0.48
C THR A 169 -9.78 -14.69 0.52
N ILE A 170 -10.21 -14.33 1.71
CA ILE A 170 -10.43 -15.30 2.79
C ILE A 170 -11.45 -16.37 2.41
N GLN A 171 -12.48 -16.00 1.65
CA GLN A 171 -13.48 -16.93 1.13
C GLN A 171 -12.88 -18.01 0.21
N ASN A 172 -11.77 -17.70 -0.44
CA ASN A 172 -11.01 -18.59 -1.30
C ASN A 172 -9.84 -19.30 -0.56
N GLY A 173 -9.76 -19.14 0.79
CA GLY A 173 -8.70 -19.72 1.61
C GLY A 173 -7.42 -18.90 1.67
N GLY A 174 -7.42 -17.68 1.14
CA GLY A 174 -6.32 -16.73 1.21
C GLY A 174 -6.33 -15.88 2.48
N PRO A 175 -5.38 -14.93 2.61
CA PRO A 175 -5.25 -14.09 3.79
C PRO A 175 -6.06 -12.78 3.72
N ILE A 176 -6.62 -12.40 2.55
CA ILE A 176 -7.25 -11.08 2.37
C ILE A 176 -8.62 -11.06 3.02
N ILE A 177 -8.77 -10.20 4.04
CA ILE A 177 -9.99 -10.07 4.86
C ILE A 177 -10.79 -8.81 4.54
N MET A 178 -10.16 -7.75 4.05
CA MET A 178 -10.80 -6.48 3.72
C MET A 178 -10.18 -5.86 2.47
N VAL A 179 -11.01 -5.14 1.69
CA VAL A 179 -10.57 -4.37 0.52
C VAL A 179 -11.16 -2.97 0.59
N GLN A 180 -10.32 -1.94 0.40
CA GLN A 180 -10.72 -0.53 0.42
C GLN A 180 -11.30 -0.11 -0.93
N VAL A 181 -12.23 0.82 -0.88
CA VAL A 181 -12.80 1.52 -2.04
C VAL A 181 -12.38 2.96 -1.98
N GLU A 182 -11.59 3.43 -2.95
CA GLU A 182 -11.02 4.78 -3.01
C GLU A 182 -10.09 5.08 -1.79
N ASN A 183 -9.65 6.31 -1.59
CA ASN A 183 -8.90 6.72 -0.40
C ASN A 183 -9.22 8.18 -0.03
N GLU A 184 -9.74 8.39 1.17
CA GLU A 184 -10.02 9.72 1.75
C GLU A 184 -10.75 10.65 0.76
N TYR A 185 -11.69 10.12 -0.01
CA TYR A 185 -12.32 10.86 -1.07
C TYR A 185 -13.10 12.09 -0.57
N GLY A 186 -13.61 12.07 0.65
CA GLY A 186 -14.27 13.22 1.27
C GLY A 186 -13.36 14.42 1.49
N SER A 187 -12.05 14.22 1.48
CA SER A 187 -11.04 15.29 1.50
C SER A 187 -10.76 15.87 0.10
N TYR A 188 -11.15 15.16 -0.97
CA TYR A 188 -10.97 15.56 -2.35
C TYR A 188 -12.24 16.12 -3.00
N GLY A 189 -13.37 15.44 -2.82
CA GLY A 189 -14.62 15.78 -3.47
C GLY A 189 -15.86 15.24 -2.76
N VAL A 190 -17.03 15.44 -3.38
CA VAL A 190 -18.34 15.05 -2.83
C VAL A 190 -19.19 14.26 -3.83
N ASN A 191 -18.57 13.66 -4.84
CA ASN A 191 -19.27 12.91 -5.89
C ASN A 191 -19.53 11.47 -5.48
N LYS A 192 -20.66 11.20 -4.82
CA LYS A 192 -21.09 9.83 -4.42
C LYS A 192 -21.28 8.89 -5.61
N GLN A 193 -21.65 9.42 -6.79
CA GLN A 193 -21.80 8.60 -8.00
C GLN A 193 -20.44 8.00 -8.41
N TYR A 194 -19.39 8.83 -8.44
CA TYR A 194 -18.03 8.35 -8.71
C TYR A 194 -17.63 7.25 -7.72
N VAL A 195 -17.78 7.50 -6.42
CA VAL A 195 -17.41 6.50 -5.39
C VAL A 195 -18.19 5.20 -5.55
N SER A 196 -19.49 5.27 -5.90
CA SER A 196 -20.28 4.08 -6.14
C SER A 196 -19.83 3.31 -7.39
N GLN A 197 -19.36 4.01 -8.43
CA GLN A 197 -18.78 3.37 -9.62
C GLN A 197 -17.45 2.66 -9.27
N ILE A 198 -16.59 3.28 -8.44
CA ILE A 198 -15.37 2.61 -7.98
C ILE A 198 -15.70 1.35 -7.17
N ARG A 199 -16.66 1.43 -6.22
CA ARG A 199 -17.15 0.25 -5.48
C ARG A 199 -17.60 -0.86 -6.42
N ASP A 200 -18.38 -0.52 -7.45
CA ASP A 200 -18.94 -1.50 -8.40
C ASP A 200 -17.83 -2.13 -9.25
N ILE A 201 -16.83 -1.33 -9.65
CA ILE A 201 -15.62 -1.83 -10.34
C ILE A 201 -14.86 -2.81 -9.44
N VAL A 202 -14.61 -2.46 -8.18
CA VAL A 202 -13.92 -3.33 -7.21
C VAL A 202 -14.69 -4.63 -7.01
N LYS A 203 -16.03 -4.58 -6.82
CA LYS A 203 -16.87 -5.77 -6.73
C LYS A 203 -16.78 -6.65 -7.99
N ALA A 204 -16.86 -6.03 -9.17
CA ALA A 204 -16.79 -6.74 -10.45
C ALA A 204 -15.42 -7.37 -10.72
N SER A 205 -14.37 -6.88 -10.06
CA SER A 205 -13.01 -7.43 -10.14
C SER A 205 -12.78 -8.68 -9.27
N GLY A 206 -13.82 -9.19 -8.62
CA GLY A 206 -13.79 -10.43 -7.84
C GLY A 206 -13.72 -10.22 -6.33
N PHE A 207 -13.96 -9.00 -5.84
CA PHE A 207 -14.00 -8.67 -4.42
C PHE A 207 -15.43 -8.51 -3.85
N ASP A 208 -16.43 -9.07 -4.54
CA ASP A 208 -17.85 -8.98 -4.17
C ASP A 208 -18.22 -9.67 -2.85
N LYS A 209 -17.40 -10.63 -2.39
CA LYS A 209 -17.65 -11.44 -1.18
C LYS A 209 -16.77 -11.03 0.01
N VAL A 210 -15.75 -10.21 -0.21
CA VAL A 210 -14.87 -9.73 0.89
C VAL A 210 -15.46 -8.48 1.51
N THR A 211 -15.16 -8.22 2.79
CA THR A 211 -15.60 -6.99 3.46
C THR A 211 -14.98 -5.76 2.78
N LEU A 212 -15.81 -4.93 2.15
CA LEU A 212 -15.41 -3.66 1.55
C LEU A 212 -15.55 -2.52 2.55
N PHE A 213 -14.62 -1.56 2.51
CA PHE A 213 -14.63 -0.40 3.39
C PHE A 213 -14.20 0.89 2.71
N GLN A 214 -14.60 2.00 3.29
CA GLN A 214 -14.12 3.36 2.98
C GLN A 214 -13.44 3.95 4.21
N CYS A 215 -12.44 4.79 4.00
CA CYS A 215 -11.80 5.56 5.05
C CYS A 215 -11.84 7.05 4.76
N ASP A 216 -11.89 7.86 5.81
CA ASP A 216 -11.71 9.31 5.73
C ASP A 216 -11.42 9.89 7.13
N TRP A 217 -11.11 11.16 7.18
CA TRP A 217 -11.07 11.92 8.42
C TRP A 217 -12.47 12.05 9.01
N ALA A 218 -12.56 12.09 10.33
CA ALA A 218 -13.84 12.17 11.02
C ALA A 218 -14.71 13.37 10.59
N SER A 219 -14.12 14.46 10.10
CA SER A 219 -14.83 15.61 9.54
C SER A 219 -15.43 15.39 8.16
N ASN A 220 -14.91 14.43 7.38
CA ASN A 220 -15.18 14.32 5.94
C ASN A 220 -15.88 13.01 5.56
N PHE A 221 -15.88 11.98 6.42
CA PHE A 221 -16.32 10.64 6.04
C PHE A 221 -17.81 10.57 5.60
N GLU A 222 -18.66 11.50 6.06
CA GLU A 222 -20.07 11.56 5.67
C GLU A 222 -20.28 12.06 4.24
N ASN A 223 -19.33 12.83 3.67
CA ASN A 223 -19.51 13.49 2.39
C ASN A 223 -19.77 12.49 1.26
N ASN A 224 -19.13 11.32 1.32
CA ASN A 224 -19.17 10.30 0.27
C ASN A 224 -19.45 8.90 0.79
N GLY A 225 -19.84 8.75 2.05
CA GLY A 225 -20.10 7.45 2.66
C GLY A 225 -21.19 6.67 1.92
N LEU A 226 -20.89 5.44 1.49
CA LEU A 226 -21.86 4.51 0.93
C LEU A 226 -22.39 3.59 2.04
N ASP A 227 -23.70 3.37 2.07
CA ASP A 227 -24.35 2.66 3.18
C ASP A 227 -24.02 1.16 3.21
N ASP A 228 -23.68 0.59 2.07
CA ASP A 228 -23.31 -0.82 1.93
C ASP A 228 -21.81 -1.10 2.20
N LEU A 229 -21.02 -0.08 2.53
CA LEU A 229 -19.61 -0.22 2.90
C LEU A 229 -19.42 -0.01 4.40
N LEU A 230 -18.39 -0.65 4.95
CA LEU A 230 -17.89 -0.33 6.29
C LEU A 230 -17.20 1.04 6.24
N TRP A 231 -17.45 1.88 7.25
CA TRP A 231 -16.77 3.17 7.38
C TRP A 231 -15.70 3.09 8.48
N THR A 232 -14.50 3.53 8.14
CA THR A 232 -13.33 3.58 9.05
C THR A 232 -12.79 5.00 9.13
N MET A 233 -12.16 5.35 10.24
CA MET A 233 -11.63 6.68 10.48
C MET A 233 -10.11 6.69 10.34
N ASN A 234 -9.56 7.80 9.81
CA ASN A 234 -8.13 8.09 9.79
C ASN A 234 -7.83 9.24 10.74
N PHE A 235 -6.86 9.06 11.64
CA PHE A 235 -6.39 10.10 12.54
C PHE A 235 -5.01 9.79 13.13
N GLY A 236 -4.30 10.83 13.59
CA GLY A 236 -2.94 10.69 14.12
C GLY A 236 -2.88 10.47 15.62
N THR A 237 -1.66 10.20 16.07
CA THR A 237 -1.30 10.12 17.49
C THR A 237 -1.65 11.40 18.25
N GLY A 238 -2.12 11.26 19.49
CA GLY A 238 -2.57 12.38 20.32
C GLY A 238 -4.02 12.81 20.07
N SER A 239 -4.73 12.21 19.10
CA SER A 239 -6.16 12.46 18.90
C SER A 239 -6.99 11.94 20.06
N ASN A 240 -8.09 12.63 20.34
CA ASN A 240 -9.12 12.12 21.25
C ASN A 240 -9.94 11.05 20.52
N ILE A 241 -9.73 9.77 20.83
CA ILE A 241 -10.29 8.62 20.11
C ILE A 241 -11.82 8.61 20.18
N ASP A 242 -12.42 8.91 21.34
CA ASP A 242 -13.87 8.95 21.46
C ASP A 242 -14.49 10.06 20.59
N ALA A 243 -13.84 11.21 20.50
CA ALA A 243 -14.28 12.29 19.63
C ALA A 243 -14.22 11.90 18.14
N GLN A 244 -13.18 11.18 17.71
CA GLN A 244 -13.03 10.70 16.32
C GLN A 244 -14.17 9.75 15.92
N PHE A 245 -14.64 8.90 16.82
CA PHE A 245 -15.72 7.95 16.53
C PHE A 245 -17.11 8.43 16.94
N LYS A 246 -17.24 9.61 17.59
CA LYS A 246 -18.51 10.09 18.13
C LYS A 246 -19.64 10.10 17.09
N ARG A 247 -19.38 10.71 15.93
CA ARG A 247 -20.38 10.86 14.87
C ARG A 247 -20.71 9.52 14.21
N LEU A 248 -19.70 8.68 13.97
CA LEU A 248 -19.92 7.34 13.42
C LEU A 248 -20.83 6.50 14.34
N LYS A 249 -20.59 6.52 15.65
CA LYS A 249 -21.45 5.82 16.62
C LYS A 249 -22.90 6.32 16.63
N GLN A 250 -23.13 7.60 16.33
CA GLN A 250 -24.50 8.15 16.22
C GLN A 250 -25.21 7.64 14.96
N LEU A 251 -24.51 7.58 13.84
CA LEU A 251 -25.07 7.18 12.55
C LEU A 251 -25.19 5.65 12.41
N ARG A 252 -24.23 4.93 12.96
CA ARG A 252 -24.10 3.46 12.87
C ARG A 252 -23.74 2.87 14.23
N PRO A 253 -24.68 2.85 15.21
CA PRO A 253 -24.39 2.53 16.61
C PRO A 253 -23.86 1.11 16.84
N GLU A 254 -24.11 0.19 15.91
CA GLU A 254 -23.71 -1.22 16.02
C GLU A 254 -22.53 -1.60 15.11
N THR A 255 -21.88 -0.62 14.47
CA THR A 255 -20.74 -0.90 13.60
C THR A 255 -19.47 -1.22 14.39
N PRO A 256 -18.63 -2.17 13.96
CA PRO A 256 -17.29 -2.30 14.52
C PRO A 256 -16.48 -1.02 14.24
N LEU A 257 -15.67 -0.60 15.20
CA LEU A 257 -14.84 0.59 15.07
C LEU A 257 -13.42 0.22 14.62
N MET A 258 -12.90 0.99 13.66
CA MET A 258 -11.53 0.84 13.17
C MET A 258 -10.92 2.19 12.79
N CYS A 259 -9.71 2.44 13.27
CA CYS A 259 -8.82 3.45 12.71
C CYS A 259 -7.98 2.80 11.60
N SER A 260 -8.30 3.10 10.34
CA SER A 260 -7.64 2.48 9.19
C SER A 260 -6.28 3.10 8.85
N GLU A 261 -6.02 4.30 9.35
CA GLU A 261 -4.68 4.90 9.41
C GLU A 261 -4.49 5.60 10.74
N PHE A 262 -3.70 5.00 11.63
CA PHE A 262 -3.23 5.63 12.85
C PHE A 262 -1.80 6.09 12.65
N TRP A 263 -1.60 7.39 12.41
CA TRP A 263 -0.31 7.94 11.98
C TRP A 263 0.71 7.94 13.12
N SER A 264 1.72 7.06 13.04
CA SER A 264 2.77 6.88 14.05
C SER A 264 3.87 7.95 14.02
N GLY A 265 4.04 8.61 12.89
CA GLY A 265 5.03 9.63 12.60
C GLY A 265 4.53 10.58 11.51
N TRP A 266 5.44 11.05 10.66
CA TRP A 266 5.12 11.82 9.47
C TRP A 266 6.23 11.68 8.42
N PHE A 267 5.96 12.10 7.20
CA PHE A 267 6.91 12.09 6.09
C PHE A 267 7.75 13.37 6.05
N ASP A 268 8.90 13.30 5.39
CA ASP A 268 9.82 14.39 5.23
C ASP A 268 9.69 15.07 3.87
N LYS A 269 9.90 16.39 3.86
CA LYS A 269 9.94 17.23 2.66
C LYS A 269 11.34 17.76 2.43
N TRP A 270 11.68 18.00 1.18
CA TRP A 270 12.93 18.63 0.80
C TRP A 270 13.15 19.94 1.54
N GLY A 271 14.35 20.12 2.13
CA GLY A 271 14.72 21.32 2.86
C GLY A 271 14.06 21.50 4.22
N ALA A 272 13.14 20.62 4.64
CA ALA A 272 12.55 20.64 5.96
C ALA A 272 13.42 19.88 6.99
N ARG A 273 13.09 20.03 8.27
CA ARG A 273 13.67 19.20 9.33
C ARG A 273 13.02 17.81 9.26
N HIS A 274 13.82 16.79 9.59
CA HIS A 274 13.33 15.43 9.77
C HIS A 274 12.22 15.39 10.83
N GLU A 275 11.08 14.82 10.44
CA GLU A 275 9.90 14.66 11.28
C GLU A 275 10.14 13.57 12.33
N MET A 276 9.94 13.93 13.59
CA MET A 276 10.02 12.98 14.70
C MET A 276 8.85 13.19 15.66
N ARG A 277 8.22 12.11 16.07
CA ARG A 277 7.10 12.14 17.04
C ARG A 277 7.38 11.22 18.21
N PRO A 278 7.07 11.66 19.46
CA PRO A 278 7.29 10.83 20.64
C PRO A 278 6.52 9.51 20.59
N ALA A 279 7.17 8.42 20.97
CA ALA A 279 6.54 7.10 21.07
C ALA A 279 5.33 7.07 22.00
N LYS A 280 5.35 7.88 23.06
CA LYS A 280 4.32 7.91 24.11
C LYS A 280 2.91 8.08 23.55
N ALA A 281 2.67 9.09 22.71
CA ALA A 281 1.35 9.36 22.14
C ALA A 281 0.84 8.22 21.25
N MET A 282 1.74 7.56 20.49
CA MET A 282 1.42 6.38 19.70
C MET A 282 1.01 5.21 20.59
N VAL A 283 1.79 4.92 21.62
CA VAL A 283 1.56 3.79 22.53
C VAL A 283 0.28 3.98 23.32
N GLU A 284 0.04 5.19 23.86
CA GLU A 284 -1.19 5.52 24.61
C GLU A 284 -2.43 5.38 23.72
N GLY A 285 -2.38 5.87 22.47
CA GLY A 285 -3.49 5.75 21.54
C GLY A 285 -3.81 4.28 21.19
N ILE A 286 -2.79 3.45 20.95
CA ILE A 286 -3.01 2.01 20.69
C ILE A 286 -3.52 1.29 21.92
N ASP A 287 -2.99 1.58 23.13
CA ASP A 287 -3.47 1.00 24.40
C ASP A 287 -4.95 1.36 24.62
N GLU A 288 -5.34 2.61 24.39
CA GLU A 288 -6.71 3.07 24.48
C GLU A 288 -7.62 2.36 23.47
N MET A 289 -7.25 2.31 22.18
CA MET A 289 -8.04 1.62 21.15
C MET A 289 -8.24 0.14 21.51
N LEU A 290 -7.18 -0.57 21.87
CA LEU A 290 -7.25 -1.99 22.20
C LEU A 290 -8.06 -2.26 23.47
N SER A 291 -7.98 -1.39 24.49
CA SER A 291 -8.80 -1.49 25.71
C SER A 291 -10.29 -1.37 25.44
N LYS A 292 -10.66 -0.69 24.35
CA LYS A 292 -12.04 -0.49 23.88
C LYS A 292 -12.44 -1.45 22.75
N ASN A 293 -11.62 -2.46 22.43
CA ASN A 293 -11.79 -3.38 21.27
C ASN A 293 -11.90 -2.67 19.91
N ILE A 294 -11.27 -1.50 19.76
CA ILE A 294 -11.18 -0.77 18.50
C ILE A 294 -10.02 -1.33 17.68
N SER A 295 -10.29 -1.71 16.44
CA SER A 295 -9.29 -2.16 15.48
C SER A 295 -8.48 -0.98 14.93
N PHE A 296 -7.25 -1.26 14.49
CA PHE A 296 -6.38 -0.22 13.91
C PHE A 296 -5.45 -0.77 12.82
N SER A 297 -5.00 0.12 11.93
CA SER A 297 -3.82 -0.05 11.09
C SER A 297 -2.79 1.02 11.46
N LEU A 298 -1.59 0.61 11.88
CA LEU A 298 -0.53 1.53 12.25
C LEU A 298 0.18 2.04 11.00
N TYR A 299 -0.08 3.28 10.65
CA TYR A 299 0.48 3.97 9.48
C TYR A 299 1.61 4.92 9.90
N MET A 300 2.86 4.69 9.58
CA MET A 300 3.44 3.47 9.08
C MET A 300 3.96 2.61 10.23
N THR A 301 3.87 1.30 10.10
CA THR A 301 4.65 0.39 10.95
C THR A 301 6.09 0.29 10.43
N HIS A 302 6.26 0.35 9.11
CA HIS A 302 7.51 0.47 8.38
C HIS A 302 7.26 1.24 7.10
N GLY A 303 7.91 2.38 6.94
CA GLY A 303 7.72 3.24 5.77
C GLY A 303 8.47 2.74 4.53
N GLY A 304 9.76 2.47 4.67
CA GLY A 304 10.62 2.03 3.57
C GLY A 304 11.13 3.19 2.70
N THR A 305 11.43 2.91 1.43
CA THR A 305 12.09 3.83 0.51
C THR A 305 11.29 3.99 -0.78
N SER A 306 10.98 5.23 -1.16
CA SER A 306 10.41 5.55 -2.48
C SER A 306 11.54 5.62 -3.51
N PHE A 307 11.98 4.45 -3.99
CA PHE A 307 13.12 4.33 -4.91
C PHE A 307 12.91 5.09 -6.22
N GLY A 308 14.01 5.62 -6.78
CA GLY A 308 13.97 6.33 -8.06
C GLY A 308 13.14 7.62 -8.00
N HIS A 309 12.11 7.72 -8.82
CA HIS A 309 11.22 8.88 -8.95
C HIS A 309 9.85 8.67 -8.30
N TRP A 310 9.73 7.75 -7.35
CA TRP A 310 8.44 7.39 -6.76
C TRP A 310 8.03 8.24 -5.54
N ALA A 311 8.90 9.10 -5.02
CA ALA A 311 8.49 10.09 -4.04
C ALA A 311 7.60 11.14 -4.69
N GLY A 312 6.51 11.51 -4.04
CA GLY A 312 5.55 12.48 -4.54
C GLY A 312 5.84 13.92 -4.10
N ALA A 313 4.83 14.76 -4.20
CA ALA A 313 4.85 16.12 -3.70
C ALA A 313 3.50 16.49 -3.09
N ASN A 314 3.51 17.36 -2.09
CA ASN A 314 2.30 17.87 -1.45
C ASN A 314 1.94 19.28 -1.92
N SER A 315 0.69 19.69 -1.66
CA SER A 315 0.17 21.04 -1.90
C SER A 315 -0.27 21.70 -0.56
N PRO A 316 -0.51 23.03 -0.52
CA PRO A 316 -0.49 23.97 -1.64
C PRO A 316 0.92 24.33 -2.10
N GLY A 317 1.08 24.63 -3.40
CA GLY A 317 2.37 24.82 -4.03
C GLY A 317 3.13 23.50 -4.24
N PHE A 318 4.32 23.59 -4.80
CA PHE A 318 5.19 22.44 -4.97
C PHE A 318 6.01 22.19 -3.69
N ALA A 319 5.72 21.11 -2.98
CA ALA A 319 6.41 20.71 -1.77
C ALA A 319 6.85 19.24 -1.91
N PRO A 320 8.00 18.99 -2.57
CA PRO A 320 8.45 17.65 -2.90
C PRO A 320 8.85 16.86 -1.66
N ASP A 321 8.46 15.60 -1.63
CA ASP A 321 8.85 14.66 -0.60
C ASP A 321 10.23 14.08 -0.89
N VAL A 322 10.90 13.57 0.14
CA VAL A 322 12.20 12.91 -0.03
C VAL A 322 12.04 11.44 -0.35
N THR A 323 13.09 10.83 -0.92
CA THR A 323 13.13 9.40 -1.27
C THR A 323 12.93 8.50 -0.05
N SER A 324 13.49 8.87 1.11
CA SER A 324 13.25 8.14 2.36
C SER A 324 11.81 8.33 2.83
N TYR A 325 11.09 7.22 3.00
CA TYR A 325 9.80 7.22 3.65
C TYR A 325 9.92 6.63 5.06
N ASP A 326 10.96 7.04 5.78
CA ASP A 326 11.24 6.54 7.14
C ASP A 326 10.05 6.71 8.08
N TYR A 327 9.32 7.80 7.97
CA TYR A 327 8.08 8.11 8.67
C TYR A 327 8.24 8.14 10.20
N ASP A 328 9.47 8.12 10.71
CA ASP A 328 9.77 7.91 12.12
C ASP A 328 9.03 6.67 12.69
N ALA A 329 8.96 5.62 11.86
CA ALA A 329 8.17 4.42 12.12
C ALA A 329 8.82 3.50 13.18
N PRO A 330 8.05 2.60 13.84
CA PRO A 330 8.59 1.61 14.78
C PRO A 330 9.67 0.70 14.18
N ILE A 331 9.54 0.35 12.90
CA ILE A 331 10.56 -0.37 12.13
C ILE A 331 11.17 0.64 11.17
N ASN A 332 12.46 0.95 11.33
CA ASN A 332 13.12 1.95 10.51
C ASN A 332 13.31 1.50 9.05
N GLU A 333 13.77 2.41 8.19
CA GLU A 333 13.85 2.21 6.73
C GLU A 333 14.63 0.95 6.33
N TYR A 334 15.69 0.58 7.05
CA TYR A 334 16.47 -0.64 6.78
C TYR A 334 16.04 -1.85 7.61
N GLY A 335 14.92 -1.77 8.34
CA GLY A 335 14.25 -2.92 8.97
C GLY A 335 14.69 -3.27 10.36
N HIS A 336 15.29 -2.33 11.09
CA HIS A 336 15.65 -2.52 12.50
C HIS A 336 14.56 -1.95 13.42
N ALA A 337 14.47 -2.53 14.62
CA ALA A 337 13.60 -2.04 15.68
C ALA A 337 14.10 -0.70 16.24
N THR A 338 13.25 0.33 16.26
CA THR A 338 13.50 1.60 16.91
C THR A 338 13.11 1.56 18.39
N PRO A 339 13.38 2.60 19.18
CA PRO A 339 12.81 2.73 20.52
C PRO A 339 11.27 2.62 20.53
N LYS A 340 10.59 3.22 19.53
CA LYS A 340 9.12 3.10 19.35
C LYS A 340 8.66 1.64 19.22
N PHE A 341 9.41 0.81 18.53
CA PHE A 341 9.11 -0.63 18.40
C PHE A 341 9.06 -1.31 19.77
N TRP A 342 10.04 -1.07 20.61
CA TRP A 342 10.14 -1.75 21.90
C TRP A 342 9.07 -1.28 22.88
N GLU A 343 8.77 0.03 22.90
CA GLU A 343 7.68 0.56 23.72
C GLU A 343 6.32 0.02 23.28
N LEU A 344 6.03 0.02 21.97
CA LEU A 344 4.81 -0.53 21.43
C LEU A 344 4.71 -2.04 21.70
N ARG A 345 5.79 -2.80 21.49
CA ARG A 345 5.81 -4.23 21.76
C ARG A 345 5.43 -4.56 23.22
N LYS A 346 5.92 -3.76 24.17
CA LYS A 346 5.56 -3.91 25.60
C LYS A 346 4.05 -3.74 25.81
N THR A 347 3.44 -2.77 25.16
CA THR A 347 1.99 -2.57 25.21
C THR A 347 1.22 -3.68 24.53
N MET A 348 1.62 -4.07 23.32
CA MET A 348 0.98 -5.15 22.57
C MET A 348 1.03 -6.51 23.29
N GLN A 349 2.03 -6.73 24.14
CA GLN A 349 2.11 -7.94 24.96
C GLN A 349 0.91 -8.11 25.89
N LYS A 350 0.30 -7.01 26.37
CA LYS A 350 -0.91 -7.03 27.21
C LYS A 350 -2.10 -7.64 26.46
N TYR A 351 -2.15 -7.46 25.14
CA TYR A 351 -3.28 -7.85 24.28
C TYR A 351 -2.99 -9.10 23.44
N ASN A 352 -2.03 -9.95 23.88
CA ASN A 352 -1.68 -11.19 23.20
C ASN A 352 -2.28 -12.46 23.82
N GLY A 353 -3.41 -12.31 24.52
CA GLY A 353 -4.12 -13.44 25.12
C GLY A 353 -3.29 -14.26 26.13
N GLY A 354 -2.40 -13.60 26.88
CA GLY A 354 -1.51 -14.24 27.86
C GLY A 354 -0.31 -14.97 27.24
N LYS A 355 -0.21 -15.08 25.91
CA LYS A 355 0.90 -15.72 25.23
C LYS A 355 2.07 -14.75 25.04
N ARG A 356 3.30 -15.27 25.08
CA ARG A 356 4.49 -14.49 24.72
C ARG A 356 4.45 -14.12 23.23
N LEU A 357 4.80 -12.87 22.90
CA LEU A 357 4.98 -12.45 21.51
C LEU A 357 6.19 -13.18 20.89
N PRO A 358 6.17 -13.47 19.58
CA PRO A 358 7.29 -14.09 18.88
C PRO A 358 8.58 -13.30 19.06
N ASP A 359 9.71 -13.98 18.97
CA ASP A 359 11.02 -13.32 19.05
C ASP A 359 11.22 -12.37 17.86
N VAL A 360 11.92 -11.27 18.12
CA VAL A 360 12.26 -10.30 17.08
C VAL A 360 13.30 -10.91 16.15
N PRO A 361 13.05 -10.97 14.84
CA PRO A 361 13.98 -11.56 13.90
C PRO A 361 15.29 -10.74 13.85
N LYS A 362 16.38 -11.41 13.56
CA LYS A 362 17.65 -10.74 13.28
C LYS A 362 17.53 -9.87 12.02
N PRO A 363 18.34 -8.80 11.91
CA PRO A 363 18.44 -8.03 10.67
C PRO A 363 18.73 -8.95 9.47
N ALA A 364 18.09 -8.67 8.33
CA ALA A 364 18.25 -9.47 7.12
C ALA A 364 19.65 -9.30 6.49
N ALA A 365 20.27 -8.14 6.69
CA ALA A 365 21.61 -7.84 6.21
C ALA A 365 22.35 -6.95 7.24
N PRO A 366 23.68 -7.03 7.31
CA PRO A 366 24.46 -6.12 8.14
C PRO A 366 24.45 -4.71 7.58
N ILE A 367 24.55 -3.73 8.47
CA ILE A 367 24.91 -2.36 8.06
C ILE A 367 26.39 -2.36 7.74
N ILE A 368 26.75 -1.81 6.57
CA ILE A 368 28.15 -1.66 6.15
C ILE A 368 28.55 -0.19 6.14
N THR A 369 29.82 0.08 6.35
CA THR A 369 30.41 1.40 6.14
C THR A 369 31.12 1.40 4.80
N ILE A 370 30.72 2.33 3.92
CA ILE A 370 31.39 2.54 2.64
C ILE A 370 32.55 3.50 2.88
N PRO A 371 33.79 3.11 2.60
CA PRO A 371 34.94 4.00 2.78
C PRO A 371 34.87 5.17 1.79
N LYS A 372 35.53 6.28 2.12
CA LYS A 372 35.68 7.41 1.23
C LYS A 372 36.34 6.93 -0.08
N MET A 373 35.72 7.21 -1.20
CA MET A 373 36.27 6.91 -2.54
C MET A 373 36.38 8.20 -3.37
N THR A 374 37.32 8.23 -4.28
CA THR A 374 37.43 9.29 -5.26
C THR A 374 36.80 8.83 -6.58
N LEU A 375 35.86 9.62 -7.09
CA LEU A 375 35.30 9.37 -8.42
C LEU A 375 36.30 9.86 -9.46
N THR A 376 36.74 8.96 -10.35
CA THR A 376 37.79 9.24 -11.37
C THR A 376 37.21 9.25 -12.77
N GLU A 377 36.00 8.81 -12.95
CA GLU A 377 35.31 8.75 -14.24
C GLU A 377 34.13 9.73 -14.25
N PHE A 378 33.93 10.39 -15.38
CA PHE A 378 32.80 11.28 -15.63
C PHE A 378 32.35 11.17 -17.09
N SER A 379 31.08 11.45 -17.31
CA SER A 379 30.51 11.62 -18.65
C SER A 379 29.78 12.95 -18.71
N PRO A 380 30.01 13.77 -19.74
CA PRO A 380 29.18 14.95 -19.98
C PRO A 380 27.73 14.56 -20.21
N LEU A 381 26.81 15.42 -19.73
CA LEU A 381 25.37 15.14 -19.76
C LEU A 381 24.83 15.03 -21.19
N ASP A 382 25.37 15.83 -22.11
CA ASP A 382 25.00 15.87 -23.54
C ASP A 382 25.28 14.56 -24.30
N LEU A 383 26.25 13.77 -23.85
CA LEU A 383 26.52 12.46 -24.46
C LEU A 383 25.39 11.44 -24.28
N GLY A 384 24.54 11.63 -23.27
CA GLY A 384 23.37 10.77 -22.99
C GLY A 384 22.06 11.30 -23.57
N MET A 385 22.04 12.48 -24.17
CA MET A 385 20.80 13.08 -24.68
C MET A 385 20.40 12.45 -26.02
N SER A 386 19.11 12.21 -26.20
CA SER A 386 18.53 11.80 -27.48
C SER A 386 18.59 12.94 -28.50
N MET A 387 18.41 12.61 -29.78
CA MET A 387 18.29 13.62 -30.82
C MET A 387 17.14 14.61 -30.48
N PRO A 388 17.40 15.92 -30.66
CA PRO A 388 16.40 16.93 -30.31
C PRO A 388 15.18 16.84 -31.23
N THR A 389 14.01 17.00 -30.65
CA THR A 389 12.73 17.16 -31.37
C THR A 389 12.40 18.65 -31.48
N THR A 390 12.05 19.12 -32.67
CA THR A 390 11.64 20.51 -32.90
C THR A 390 10.11 20.61 -32.82
N SER A 391 9.58 21.56 -32.08
CA SER A 391 8.16 21.89 -32.04
C SER A 391 7.96 23.41 -32.06
N HIS A 392 6.78 23.86 -32.48
CA HIS A 392 6.41 25.28 -32.42
C HIS A 392 6.17 25.72 -30.97
N ASP A 393 5.48 24.87 -30.21
CA ASP A 393 5.13 25.12 -28.81
C ASP A 393 5.93 24.24 -27.87
N ILE A 394 6.07 24.69 -26.63
CA ILE A 394 6.67 23.89 -25.55
C ILE A 394 5.77 22.67 -25.30
N LYS A 395 6.37 21.48 -25.34
CA LYS A 395 5.68 20.21 -25.08
C LYS A 395 5.87 19.80 -23.64
N SER A 396 4.82 19.28 -23.00
CA SER A 396 4.93 18.70 -21.68
C SER A 396 5.63 17.35 -21.72
N PHE A 397 6.00 16.82 -20.55
CA PHE A 397 6.60 15.49 -20.42
C PHE A 397 5.66 14.41 -20.99
N GLU A 398 4.39 14.47 -20.66
CA GLU A 398 3.37 13.50 -21.11
C GLU A 398 3.19 13.53 -22.63
N GLU A 399 3.20 14.72 -23.24
CA GLU A 399 3.15 14.87 -24.71
C GLU A 399 4.38 14.26 -25.40
N MET A 400 5.52 14.25 -24.69
CA MET A 400 6.77 13.64 -25.19
C MET A 400 6.92 12.18 -24.78
N ASN A 401 5.89 11.56 -24.20
CA ASN A 401 5.91 10.20 -23.67
C ASN A 401 6.96 9.95 -22.57
N LEU A 402 7.28 10.95 -21.79
CA LEU A 402 8.18 10.87 -20.65
C LEU A 402 7.36 10.93 -19.36
N GLY A 403 7.47 9.90 -18.54
CA GLY A 403 6.74 9.84 -17.26
C GLY A 403 7.53 10.40 -16.08
N TRP A 404 8.84 10.39 -16.20
CA TRP A 404 9.79 10.88 -15.19
C TRP A 404 11.15 11.10 -15.80
N GLY A 405 12.02 11.85 -15.14
CA GLY A 405 13.36 12.17 -15.58
C GLY A 405 13.55 13.67 -15.78
N ALA A 406 14.39 14.06 -16.72
CA ALA A 406 14.66 15.45 -17.04
C ALA A 406 14.53 15.69 -18.54
N MET A 407 14.05 16.86 -18.93
CA MET A 407 13.91 17.29 -20.30
C MET A 407 14.58 18.65 -20.49
N PHE A 408 15.40 18.77 -21.56
CA PHE A 408 16.07 20.01 -21.89
C PHE A 408 15.34 20.72 -23.01
N TYR A 409 14.96 21.95 -22.77
CA TYR A 409 14.35 22.83 -23.75
C TYR A 409 15.37 23.87 -24.23
N ALA A 410 15.45 24.06 -25.52
CA ALA A 410 16.33 25.04 -26.14
C ALA A 410 15.55 25.87 -27.18
N THR A 411 15.75 27.19 -27.17
CA THR A 411 15.21 28.10 -28.17
C THR A 411 16.19 29.19 -28.52
N LYS A 412 16.01 29.79 -29.70
CA LYS A 412 16.74 30.99 -30.08
C LYS A 412 15.95 32.20 -29.62
N LEU A 413 16.57 33.03 -28.81
CA LEU A 413 15.95 34.30 -28.40
C LEU A 413 15.94 35.27 -29.60
N PRO A 414 14.84 36.04 -29.79
CA PRO A 414 14.85 37.17 -30.73
C PRO A 414 15.83 38.23 -30.23
N GLN A 415 16.24 39.13 -31.09
CA GLN A 415 17.00 40.31 -30.68
C GLN A 415 16.23 41.12 -29.64
N ILE A 416 16.82 41.24 -28.43
CA ILE A 416 16.20 41.90 -27.31
C ILE A 416 16.88 43.27 -27.12
N GLU A 417 16.11 44.36 -27.33
CA GLU A 417 16.61 45.74 -27.17
C GLU A 417 16.52 46.27 -25.74
N LYS A 418 15.67 45.65 -24.90
CA LYS A 418 15.45 45.99 -23.49
C LYS A 418 15.41 44.74 -22.65
N SER A 419 15.62 44.92 -21.33
CA SER A 419 15.45 43.81 -20.38
C SER A 419 14.06 43.20 -20.52
N SER A 420 13.98 41.89 -20.67
CA SER A 420 12.74 41.13 -20.85
C SER A 420 12.69 40.01 -19.85
N ARG A 421 11.47 39.59 -19.50
CA ARG A 421 11.25 38.45 -18.58
C ARG A 421 10.94 37.20 -19.41
N LEU A 422 11.66 36.12 -19.16
CA LEU A 422 11.26 34.77 -19.60
C LEU A 422 10.23 34.24 -18.61
N SER A 423 9.09 33.79 -19.12
CA SER A 423 8.07 33.11 -18.34
C SER A 423 7.71 31.78 -18.98
N LEU A 424 7.71 30.74 -18.20
CA LEU A 424 7.17 29.43 -18.57
C LEU A 424 5.81 29.32 -17.89
N ASN A 425 4.75 29.17 -18.67
CA ASN A 425 3.42 28.94 -18.12
C ASN A 425 3.29 27.48 -17.75
N GLU A 426 2.56 27.20 -16.65
CA GLU A 426 2.26 25.84 -16.19
C GLU A 426 3.50 24.96 -15.89
N ALA A 427 4.63 25.58 -15.55
CA ALA A 427 5.77 24.87 -15.00
C ALA A 427 5.51 24.63 -13.50
N HIS A 428 5.36 23.39 -13.10
CA HIS A 428 5.02 22.99 -11.74
C HIS A 428 6.17 22.31 -11.00
N ASP A 429 7.18 21.85 -11.71
CA ASP A 429 8.36 21.12 -11.18
C ASP A 429 9.66 21.90 -11.43
#